data_f8ce72fc9413be8123a57709b93ad5c3
#
_entry.id   f8ce72fc9413be8123a57709b93ad5c3
#
_cell.length_a   1.000
_cell.length_b   1.000
_cell.length_c   1.000
_cell.angle_alpha   90.00
_cell.angle_beta   90.00
_cell.angle_gamma   90.00
#
_symmetry.space_group_name_H-M   'P 1'
#
loop_
_entity.id
_entity.type
_entity.pdbx_description
1 polymer ?
#
loop_
_entity_poly.entity_id
_entity_poly.type
_entity_poly.pdbx_seq_one_letter_code
_entity_poly.pdbx_strand_id
1 'polypeptide(L)'
;RGIDQNTLLMMGKIWSPEAVAKNLSTSKFGNIFALSESPLKQGMLYAGTDDGLIWITENDGENWVKYDKFTGVPDMTFVNYVLPSQHNENTVYACFDGRKNSSDFTPYLIKSTDKGKTWTSIASNLPSGTVYCIQEDHENPNLLFIGTEWGVWTSINGGEKWVQIKEGIPTIQVKDLTIQKREND
;
A
#
# COMPACT_ATOMS: atom_id res chain seq x y z
N ARG A 1 -16.50 0.76 13.27
CA ARG A 1 -16.25 2.23 13.28
C ARG A 1 -14.99 2.59 14.09
N GLY A 2 -13.91 1.97 13.95
CA GLY A 2 -12.64 2.36 14.55
C GLY A 2 -11.54 2.54 13.51
N ILE A 3 -11.91 2.51 12.22
CA ILE A 3 -10.97 2.43 11.12
C ILE A 3 -10.79 3.79 10.42
N ASP A 4 -11.48 4.84 10.82
CA ASP A 4 -11.32 6.16 10.23
C ASP A 4 -10.59 7.14 11.16
N GLN A 5 -9.93 8.12 10.61
CA GLN A 5 -9.35 9.22 11.38
C GLN A 5 -10.41 10.23 11.82
N ASN A 6 -11.52 10.30 11.12
CA ASN A 6 -12.68 11.15 11.41
C ASN A 6 -12.38 12.63 11.72
N THR A 7 -11.27 13.12 11.26
CA THR A 7 -10.77 14.48 11.58
C THR A 7 -10.80 15.42 10.37
N LEU A 8 -11.38 15.00 9.26
CA LEU A 8 -11.40 15.81 8.04
C LEU A 8 -12.22 17.08 8.21
N LEU A 9 -11.55 18.21 8.07
CA LEU A 9 -12.17 19.52 8.00
C LEU A 9 -12.81 19.70 6.63
N MET A 10 -14.15 19.63 6.55
CA MET A 10 -14.89 19.89 5.33
C MET A 10 -15.77 21.12 5.50
N MET A 11 -15.70 22.04 4.54
CA MET A 11 -16.45 23.31 4.57
C MET A 11 -16.23 24.07 5.90
N GLY A 12 -14.99 24.07 6.39
CA GLY A 12 -14.60 24.80 7.58
C GLY A 12 -14.97 24.18 8.93
N LYS A 13 -15.48 22.95 8.97
CA LYS A 13 -15.78 22.26 10.23
C LYS A 13 -15.55 20.75 10.17
N ILE A 14 -15.32 20.17 11.33
CA ILE A 14 -15.28 18.72 11.53
C ILE A 14 -16.73 18.23 11.71
N TRP A 15 -17.15 17.26 10.90
CA TRP A 15 -18.47 16.70 10.93
C TRP A 15 -18.52 15.46 11.84
N SER A 16 -19.68 15.27 12.50
CA SER A 16 -19.88 14.09 13.32
C SER A 16 -19.97 12.81 12.49
N PRO A 17 -19.71 11.63 13.07
CA PRO A 17 -19.89 10.35 12.39
C PRO A 17 -21.30 10.10 11.87
N GLU A 18 -22.31 10.72 12.50
CA GLU A 18 -23.74 10.60 12.16
C GLU A 18 -24.18 11.65 11.13
N ALA A 19 -23.28 12.53 10.70
CA ALA A 19 -23.64 13.57 9.71
C ALA A 19 -24.14 12.91 8.42
N VAL A 20 -25.22 13.44 7.87
CA VAL A 20 -25.81 12.97 6.62
C VAL A 20 -24.80 13.08 5.50
N ALA A 21 -24.67 12.01 4.72
CA ALA A 21 -23.76 11.90 3.59
C ALA A 21 -22.26 11.97 3.92
N LYS A 22 -21.87 11.95 5.19
CA LYS A 22 -20.44 11.99 5.55
C LYS A 22 -19.65 10.82 4.96
N ASN A 23 -20.23 9.62 4.96
CA ASN A 23 -19.62 8.41 4.42
C ASN A 23 -20.25 7.97 3.09
N LEU A 24 -20.93 8.87 2.42
CA LEU A 24 -21.52 8.65 1.10
C LEU A 24 -20.72 9.42 0.07
N SER A 25 -20.46 8.82 -1.08
CA SER A 25 -19.74 9.39 -2.21
C SER A 25 -18.21 9.47 -2.04
N THR A 26 -17.60 10.47 -2.56
CA THR A 26 -16.17 10.58 -2.88
C THR A 26 -15.25 11.00 -1.73
N SER A 27 -15.76 11.11 -0.52
CA SER A 27 -14.97 11.55 0.63
C SER A 27 -14.13 10.41 1.19
N LYS A 28 -12.97 10.73 1.77
CA LYS A 28 -12.11 9.81 2.50
C LYS A 28 -12.64 9.62 3.91
N PHE A 29 -13.14 8.45 4.23
CA PHE A 29 -13.75 8.20 5.53
C PHE A 29 -13.53 6.77 6.00
N GLY A 30 -12.29 6.27 5.87
CA GLY A 30 -11.94 4.97 6.40
C GLY A 30 -12.52 3.81 5.61
N ASN A 31 -12.69 3.98 4.30
CA ASN A 31 -13.00 2.84 3.45
C ASN A 31 -11.75 1.96 3.34
N ILE A 32 -11.92 0.66 3.52
CA ILE A 32 -10.88 -0.31 3.28
C ILE A 32 -10.71 -0.46 1.77
N PHE A 33 -9.51 -0.18 1.29
CA PHE A 33 -9.13 -0.28 -0.13
C PHE A 33 -8.17 -1.42 -0.39
N ALA A 34 -7.27 -1.67 0.55
CA ALA A 34 -6.34 -2.78 0.51
C ALA A 34 -6.64 -3.73 1.65
N LEU A 35 -6.76 -5.02 1.35
CA LEU A 35 -6.92 -6.07 2.34
C LEU A 35 -6.10 -7.27 1.92
N SER A 36 -5.25 -7.76 2.80
CA SER A 36 -4.39 -8.91 2.54
C SER A 36 -4.21 -9.76 3.79
N GLU A 37 -4.14 -11.08 3.59
CA GLU A 37 -3.76 -12.03 4.63
C GLU A 37 -2.32 -12.48 4.41
N SER A 38 -1.57 -12.68 5.49
CA SER A 38 -0.22 -13.24 5.43
C SER A 38 -0.26 -14.69 4.93
N PRO A 39 0.49 -15.04 3.88
CA PRO A 39 0.57 -16.43 3.43
C PRO A 39 1.33 -17.34 4.40
N LEU A 40 2.08 -16.77 5.35
CA LEU A 40 2.92 -17.49 6.30
C LEU A 40 2.28 -17.64 7.68
N LYS A 41 1.28 -16.81 8.00
CA LYS A 41 0.64 -16.80 9.31
C LYS A 41 -0.86 -16.62 9.14
N GLN A 42 -1.61 -17.69 9.33
CA GLN A 42 -3.07 -17.65 9.34
C GLN A 42 -3.60 -16.64 10.36
N GLY A 43 -4.64 -15.89 10.00
CA GLY A 43 -5.26 -14.89 10.85
C GLY A 43 -4.47 -13.59 11.01
N MET A 44 -3.32 -13.45 10.33
CA MET A 44 -2.60 -12.20 10.26
C MET A 44 -3.06 -11.41 9.04
N LEU A 45 -3.86 -10.36 9.29
CA LEU A 45 -4.48 -9.54 8.25
C LEU A 45 -3.95 -8.11 8.28
N TYR A 46 -3.91 -7.50 7.12
CA TYR A 46 -3.52 -6.11 6.91
C TYR A 46 -4.64 -5.39 6.16
N ALA A 47 -5.11 -4.26 6.68
CA ALA A 47 -6.13 -3.44 6.04
C ALA A 47 -5.62 -2.02 5.84
N GLY A 48 -5.57 -1.56 4.59
CA GLY A 48 -5.23 -0.20 4.21
C GLY A 48 -6.45 0.62 3.85
N THR A 49 -6.48 1.90 4.26
CA THR A 49 -7.65 2.76 4.11
C THR A 49 -7.39 3.96 3.19
N ASP A 50 -8.48 4.56 2.72
CA ASP A 50 -8.45 5.76 1.87
C ASP A 50 -8.04 7.04 2.61
N ASP A 51 -8.08 7.03 3.94
CA ASP A 51 -7.63 8.11 4.82
C ASP A 51 -6.24 7.89 5.41
N GLY A 52 -5.48 6.93 4.84
CA GLY A 52 -4.06 6.76 5.11
C GLY A 52 -3.73 5.96 6.38
N LEU A 53 -4.59 5.02 6.76
CA LEU A 53 -4.32 4.12 7.87
C LEU A 53 -3.93 2.73 7.37
N ILE A 54 -3.03 2.08 8.11
CA ILE A 54 -2.83 0.63 8.00
C ILE A 54 -3.20 0.02 9.35
N TRP A 55 -4.13 -0.92 9.31
CA TRP A 55 -4.54 -1.71 10.44
C TRP A 55 -4.01 -3.13 10.32
N ILE A 56 -3.51 -3.68 11.41
CA ILE A 56 -2.90 -5.01 11.45
C ILE A 56 -3.52 -5.80 12.59
N THR A 57 -3.92 -7.03 12.29
CA THR A 57 -4.31 -8.02 13.29
C THR A 57 -3.42 -9.26 13.17
N GLU A 58 -3.15 -9.93 14.27
CA GLU A 58 -2.42 -11.19 14.32
C GLU A 58 -3.30 -12.37 14.82
N ASN A 59 -4.61 -12.13 15.00
CA ASN A 59 -5.56 -13.04 15.64
C ASN A 59 -6.96 -12.98 15.01
N ASP A 60 -7.05 -13.17 13.69
CA ASP A 60 -8.30 -13.26 12.93
C ASP A 60 -9.24 -12.04 13.09
N GLY A 61 -8.68 -10.87 13.42
CA GLY A 61 -9.46 -9.64 13.57
C GLY A 61 -10.05 -9.41 14.96
N GLU A 62 -9.73 -10.24 15.96
CA GLU A 62 -10.18 -10.01 17.34
C GLU A 62 -9.61 -8.71 17.91
N ASN A 63 -8.34 -8.42 17.60
CA ASN A 63 -7.67 -7.18 18.00
C ASN A 63 -6.92 -6.58 16.82
N TRP A 64 -7.06 -5.26 16.66
CA TRP A 64 -6.39 -4.51 15.60
C TRP A 64 -5.47 -3.45 16.17
N VAL A 65 -4.27 -3.35 15.62
CA VAL A 65 -3.31 -2.28 15.90
C VAL A 65 -3.34 -1.29 14.74
N LYS A 66 -3.53 -0.01 15.06
CA LYS A 66 -3.59 1.08 14.09
C LYS A 66 -2.23 1.72 13.89
N TYR A 67 -1.86 1.95 12.65
CA TYR A 67 -0.71 2.75 12.23
C TYR A 67 -1.20 3.90 11.34
N ASP A 68 -0.80 5.13 11.66
CA ASP A 68 -1.21 6.36 10.97
C ASP A 68 -0.03 7.27 10.60
N LYS A 69 1.21 6.83 10.87
CA LYS A 69 2.43 7.56 10.54
C LYS A 69 3.43 6.64 9.86
N PHE A 70 3.89 7.07 8.70
CA PHE A 70 4.82 6.32 7.87
C PHE A 70 5.97 7.23 7.46
N THR A 71 7.20 6.78 7.64
CA THR A 71 8.40 7.58 7.33
C THR A 71 8.40 8.01 5.86
N GLY A 72 8.40 9.33 5.63
CA GLY A 72 8.43 9.92 4.29
C GLY A 72 7.11 9.93 3.53
N VAL A 73 6.00 9.47 4.13
CA VAL A 73 4.65 9.53 3.55
C VAL A 73 3.85 10.60 4.29
N PRO A 74 3.25 11.57 3.61
CA PRO A 74 2.38 12.57 4.23
C PRO A 74 1.15 11.93 4.90
N ASP A 75 0.66 12.58 5.94
CA ASP A 75 -0.54 12.16 6.65
C ASP A 75 -1.73 12.03 5.68
N MET A 76 -2.61 11.07 5.97
CA MET A 76 -3.83 10.83 5.18
C MET A 76 -3.57 10.49 3.71
N THR A 77 -2.38 10.02 3.35
CA THR A 77 -2.11 9.55 1.99
C THR A 77 -2.79 8.21 1.76
N PHE A 78 -3.59 8.13 0.70
CA PHE A 78 -4.41 6.96 0.35
C PHE A 78 -3.56 5.69 0.23
N VAL A 79 -3.94 4.62 0.95
CA VAL A 79 -3.27 3.31 0.87
C VAL A 79 -3.83 2.53 -0.32
N ASN A 80 -3.04 2.36 -1.38
CA ASN A 80 -3.44 1.63 -2.58
C ASN A 80 -3.37 0.12 -2.40
N TYR A 81 -2.28 -0.34 -1.77
CA TYR A 81 -1.93 -1.75 -1.73
C TYR A 81 -1.16 -2.09 -0.47
N VAL A 82 -1.38 -3.26 0.07
CA VAL A 82 -0.59 -3.83 1.16
C VAL A 82 -0.29 -5.28 0.80
N LEU A 83 0.99 -5.67 0.83
CA LEU A 83 1.44 -7.01 0.50
C LEU A 83 2.28 -7.56 1.64
N PRO A 84 1.80 -8.53 2.44
CA PRO A 84 2.66 -9.31 3.32
C PRO A 84 3.57 -10.21 2.49
N SER A 85 4.83 -10.32 2.94
CA SER A 85 5.83 -11.16 2.28
C SER A 85 5.46 -12.63 2.35
N GLN A 86 5.79 -13.36 1.29
CA GLN A 86 5.65 -14.81 1.28
C GLN A 86 6.94 -15.55 1.74
N HIS A 87 7.99 -14.83 2.11
CA HIS A 87 9.25 -15.38 2.60
C HIS A 87 9.53 -15.11 4.08
N ASN A 88 8.96 -14.01 4.63
CA ASN A 88 9.21 -13.62 6.02
C ASN A 88 7.95 -12.99 6.64
N GLU A 89 7.41 -13.63 7.67
CA GLU A 89 6.17 -13.19 8.35
C GLU A 89 6.25 -11.77 8.95
N ASN A 90 7.47 -11.26 9.19
CA ASN A 90 7.66 -9.92 9.73
C ASN A 90 7.70 -8.83 8.64
N THR A 91 7.79 -9.24 7.37
CA THR A 91 7.95 -8.31 6.25
C THR A 91 6.59 -8.01 5.61
N VAL A 92 6.34 -6.72 5.37
CA VAL A 92 5.17 -6.22 4.65
C VAL A 92 5.54 -5.00 3.82
N TYR A 93 4.93 -4.89 2.66
CA TYR A 93 5.09 -3.78 1.73
C TYR A 93 3.79 -2.98 1.67
N ALA A 94 3.90 -1.66 1.42
CA ALA A 94 2.73 -0.82 1.20
C ALA A 94 2.99 0.23 0.12
N CYS A 95 1.96 0.46 -0.71
CA CYS A 95 1.94 1.49 -1.74
C CYS A 95 0.89 2.54 -1.40
N PHE A 96 1.21 3.82 -1.68
CA PHE A 96 0.30 4.93 -1.41
C PHE A 96 0.12 5.82 -2.65
N ASP A 97 -1.02 6.50 -2.71
CA ASP A 97 -1.35 7.46 -3.79
C ASP A 97 -1.57 8.87 -3.24
N GLY A 98 -0.55 9.71 -3.34
CA GLY A 98 -0.59 11.10 -2.92
C GLY A 98 -1.45 11.99 -3.81
N ARG A 99 -1.70 11.60 -5.06
CA ARG A 99 -2.51 12.39 -6.01
C ARG A 99 -3.93 12.62 -5.53
N LYS A 100 -4.50 11.63 -4.83
CA LYS A 100 -5.87 11.70 -4.33
C LYS A 100 -6.05 12.72 -3.20
N ASN A 101 -4.96 13.13 -2.57
CA ASN A 101 -4.99 14.03 -1.42
C ASN A 101 -4.55 15.44 -1.75
N SER A 102 -3.46 15.58 -2.50
CA SER A 102 -2.75 16.85 -2.63
C SER A 102 -2.14 17.08 -4.00
N SER A 103 -2.54 16.30 -5.02
CA SER A 103 -1.88 16.27 -6.34
C SER A 103 -0.38 15.97 -6.23
N ASP A 104 -0.01 15.18 -5.24
CA ASP A 104 1.36 14.76 -5.00
C ASP A 104 1.68 13.51 -5.82
N PHE A 105 2.65 13.61 -6.70
CA PHE A 105 3.09 12.55 -7.61
C PHE A 105 4.35 11.82 -7.12
N THR A 106 4.73 12.01 -5.87
CA THR A 106 5.84 11.28 -5.27
C THR A 106 5.53 9.77 -5.23
N PRO A 107 6.45 8.90 -5.67
CA PRO A 107 6.25 7.46 -5.57
C PRO A 107 6.40 7.02 -4.11
N TYR A 108 5.30 6.65 -3.48
CA TYR A 108 5.28 6.14 -2.12
C TYR A 108 5.22 4.62 -2.14
N LEU A 109 6.36 4.01 -1.90
CA LEU A 109 6.55 2.56 -1.75
C LEU A 109 7.43 2.32 -0.53
N ILE A 110 6.89 1.66 0.47
CA ILE A 110 7.57 1.44 1.75
C ILE A 110 7.55 -0.05 2.13
N LYS A 111 8.56 -0.43 2.90
CA LYS A 111 8.75 -1.79 3.43
C LYS A 111 8.90 -1.72 4.95
N SER A 112 8.26 -2.64 5.63
CA SER A 112 8.50 -2.94 7.05
C SER A 112 9.11 -4.33 7.17
N THR A 113 9.97 -4.54 8.17
CA THR A 113 10.55 -5.84 8.53
C THR A 113 10.24 -6.24 9.97
N ASP A 114 9.28 -5.55 10.59
CA ASP A 114 8.89 -5.72 12.00
C ASP A 114 7.35 -5.72 12.18
N LYS A 115 6.64 -6.30 11.21
CA LYS A 115 5.17 -6.40 11.18
C LYS A 115 4.47 -5.04 11.18
N GLY A 116 5.03 -4.06 10.45
CA GLY A 116 4.44 -2.73 10.30
C GLY A 116 4.71 -1.75 11.42
N LYS A 117 5.59 -2.06 12.38
CA LYS A 117 5.94 -1.13 13.47
C LYS A 117 6.81 0.02 12.97
N THR A 118 7.77 -0.29 12.11
CA THR A 118 8.63 0.72 11.45
C THR A 118 8.64 0.51 9.94
N TRP A 119 8.81 1.61 9.20
CA TRP A 119 8.73 1.61 7.75
C TRP A 119 9.89 2.36 7.13
N THR A 120 10.42 1.83 6.03
CA THR A 120 11.51 2.43 5.26
C THR A 120 11.09 2.54 3.80
N SER A 121 11.39 3.66 3.16
CA SER A 121 11.14 3.83 1.73
C SER A 121 12.07 2.93 0.91
N ILE A 122 11.48 2.24 -0.05
CA ILE A 122 12.18 1.47 -1.08
C ILE A 122 11.89 1.99 -2.49
N ALA A 123 11.38 3.23 -2.59
CA ALA A 123 11.09 3.86 -3.88
C ALA A 123 12.36 4.26 -4.66
N SER A 124 13.45 4.49 -3.96
CA SER A 124 14.81 4.80 -4.47
C SER A 124 14.86 5.65 -5.76
N ASN A 125 15.17 5.07 -6.90
CA ASN A 125 15.31 5.76 -8.20
C ASN A 125 14.03 5.74 -9.06
N LEU A 126 12.86 5.44 -8.49
CA LEU A 126 11.61 5.53 -9.24
C LEU A 126 11.32 6.96 -9.68
N PRO A 127 10.81 7.16 -10.90
CA PRO A 127 10.37 8.47 -11.34
C PRO A 127 9.13 8.92 -10.59
N SER A 128 8.83 10.21 -10.69
CA SER A 128 7.55 10.76 -10.23
C SER A 128 6.38 10.02 -10.87
N GLY A 129 5.41 9.61 -10.07
CA GLY A 129 4.24 8.83 -10.45
C GLY A 129 3.82 7.85 -9.37
N THR A 130 2.55 7.47 -9.36
CA THR A 130 2.00 6.56 -8.34
C THR A 130 2.51 5.13 -8.55
N VAL A 131 2.86 4.47 -7.45
CA VAL A 131 3.00 3.01 -7.38
C VAL A 131 1.66 2.42 -6.95
N TYR A 132 1.06 1.57 -7.79
CA TYR A 132 -0.27 1.02 -7.56
C TYR A 132 -0.27 -0.30 -6.83
N CYS A 133 0.66 -1.17 -7.18
CA CYS A 133 0.78 -2.52 -6.63
C CYS A 133 2.23 -2.95 -6.58
N ILE A 134 2.48 -3.97 -5.77
CA ILE A 134 3.77 -4.66 -5.66
C ILE A 134 3.53 -6.15 -5.59
N GLN A 135 4.42 -6.92 -6.18
CA GLN A 135 4.49 -8.37 -6.04
C GLN A 135 5.91 -8.79 -5.68
N GLU A 136 6.01 -9.74 -4.78
CA GLU A 136 7.26 -10.40 -4.40
C GLU A 136 7.33 -11.73 -5.13
N ASP A 137 8.47 -12.05 -5.73
CA ASP A 137 8.68 -13.34 -6.38
C ASP A 137 8.61 -14.48 -5.35
N HIS A 138 8.03 -15.61 -5.75
CA HIS A 138 7.77 -16.71 -4.83
C HIS A 138 9.00 -17.58 -4.52
N GLU A 139 10.08 -17.43 -5.28
CA GLU A 139 11.35 -18.16 -5.06
C GLU A 139 12.43 -17.23 -4.49
N ASN A 140 12.46 -15.97 -4.94
CA ASN A 140 13.52 -15.01 -4.58
C ASN A 140 12.96 -13.78 -3.85
N PRO A 141 13.18 -13.64 -2.53
CA PRO A 141 12.67 -12.50 -1.76
C PRO A 141 13.24 -11.13 -2.16
N ASN A 142 14.30 -11.10 -2.95
CA ASN A 142 14.90 -9.87 -3.44
C ASN A 142 14.37 -9.45 -4.81
N LEU A 143 13.65 -10.34 -5.49
CA LEU A 143 13.03 -10.05 -6.78
C LEU A 143 11.62 -9.51 -6.55
N LEU A 144 11.43 -8.23 -6.88
CA LEU A 144 10.18 -7.51 -6.71
C LEU A 144 9.71 -6.94 -8.04
N PHE A 145 8.40 -6.91 -8.23
CA PHE A 145 7.75 -6.27 -9.38
C PHE A 145 6.74 -5.24 -8.88
N ILE A 146 6.68 -4.09 -9.54
CA ILE A 146 5.70 -3.06 -9.23
C ILE A 146 4.96 -2.59 -10.48
N GLY A 147 3.68 -2.32 -10.31
CA GLY A 147 2.86 -1.61 -11.28
C GLY A 147 2.82 -0.12 -10.95
N THR A 148 3.15 0.71 -11.93
CA THR A 148 3.21 2.16 -11.77
C THR A 148 2.36 2.88 -12.81
N GLU A 149 2.32 4.20 -12.73
CA GLU A 149 1.73 5.06 -13.76
C GLU A 149 2.43 4.92 -15.12
N TRP A 150 3.69 4.48 -15.12
CA TRP A 150 4.57 4.42 -16.29
C TRP A 150 4.96 3.00 -16.69
N GLY A 151 4.15 2.01 -16.35
CA GLY A 151 4.40 0.61 -16.68
C GLY A 151 4.88 -0.23 -15.51
N VAL A 152 5.52 -1.34 -15.84
CA VAL A 152 6.05 -2.31 -14.87
C VAL A 152 7.53 -2.04 -14.62
N TRP A 153 7.92 -2.11 -13.36
CA TRP A 153 9.31 -2.02 -12.92
C TRP A 153 9.66 -3.25 -12.09
N THR A 154 10.92 -3.64 -12.14
CA THR A 154 11.46 -4.76 -11.37
C THR A 154 12.67 -4.33 -10.58
N SER A 155 12.88 -4.97 -9.43
CA SER A 155 14.09 -4.88 -8.61
C SER A 155 14.58 -6.27 -8.29
N ILE A 156 15.87 -6.51 -8.42
CA ILE A 156 16.52 -7.80 -8.09
C ILE A 156 17.27 -7.72 -6.75
N ASN A 157 17.20 -6.61 -6.05
CA ASN A 157 17.93 -6.32 -4.80
C ASN A 157 17.01 -5.74 -3.71
N GLY A 158 15.77 -6.21 -3.65
CA GLY A 158 14.85 -5.88 -2.56
C GLY A 158 14.35 -4.44 -2.54
N GLY A 159 14.40 -3.74 -3.69
CA GLY A 159 13.93 -2.36 -3.83
C GLY A 159 15.03 -1.29 -3.73
N GLU A 160 16.31 -1.69 -3.62
CA GLU A 160 17.42 -0.72 -3.62
C GLU A 160 17.56 -0.01 -4.97
N LYS A 161 17.24 -0.72 -6.06
CA LYS A 161 17.26 -0.16 -7.42
C LYS A 161 16.16 -0.78 -8.27
N TRP A 162 15.47 0.08 -9.03
CA TRP A 162 14.39 -0.29 -9.94
C TRP A 162 14.80 -0.12 -11.39
N VAL A 163 14.37 -1.05 -12.24
CA VAL A 163 14.57 -1.04 -13.69
C VAL A 163 13.22 -1.21 -14.36
N GLN A 164 12.90 -0.36 -15.33
CA GLN A 164 11.65 -0.45 -16.08
C GLN A 164 11.71 -1.61 -17.09
N ILE A 165 10.68 -2.45 -17.08
CA ILE A 165 10.46 -3.46 -18.11
C ILE A 165 9.79 -2.77 -19.31
N LYS A 166 10.53 -2.61 -20.40
CA LYS A 166 10.06 -1.89 -21.59
C LYS A 166 9.72 -2.83 -22.75
N GLU A 167 10.35 -3.98 -22.81
CA GLU A 167 10.18 -4.92 -23.91
C GLU A 167 8.86 -5.68 -23.75
N GLY A 168 8.02 -5.63 -24.77
CA GLY A 168 6.72 -6.28 -24.77
C GLY A 168 5.62 -5.64 -23.93
N ILE A 169 5.94 -4.65 -23.09
CA ILE A 169 4.98 -3.96 -22.23
C ILE A 169 4.95 -2.47 -22.60
N PRO A 170 3.80 -1.92 -23.02
CA PRO A 170 3.70 -0.49 -23.30
C PRO A 170 3.82 0.36 -22.03
N THR A 171 4.22 1.63 -22.18
CA THR A 171 4.25 2.60 -21.09
C THR A 171 2.84 3.09 -20.79
N ILE A 172 2.11 2.30 -20.02
CA ILE A 172 0.74 2.57 -19.58
C ILE A 172 0.63 2.37 -18.06
N GLN A 173 -0.46 2.87 -17.49
CA GLN A 173 -0.77 2.65 -16.10
C GLN A 173 -1.03 1.15 -15.81
N VAL A 174 -0.30 0.57 -14.86
CA VAL A 174 -0.45 -0.81 -14.40
C VAL A 174 -0.92 -0.81 -12.96
N LYS A 175 -2.17 -1.21 -12.75
CA LYS A 175 -2.83 -1.12 -11.43
C LYS A 175 -2.76 -2.41 -10.63
N ASP A 176 -2.53 -3.52 -11.30
CA ASP A 176 -2.42 -4.82 -10.64
C ASP A 176 -1.45 -5.72 -11.40
N LEU A 177 -0.80 -6.63 -10.66
CA LEU A 177 0.16 -7.62 -11.14
C LEU A 177 -0.07 -8.93 -10.41
N THR A 178 0.12 -10.03 -11.12
CA THR A 178 0.10 -11.38 -10.52
C THR A 178 1.21 -12.20 -11.13
N ILE A 179 1.97 -12.90 -10.29
CA ILE A 179 3.00 -13.84 -10.71
C ILE A 179 2.38 -15.23 -10.83
N GLN A 180 2.54 -15.87 -11.98
CA GLN A 180 2.06 -17.23 -12.19
C GLN A 180 3.08 -18.22 -11.59
N LYS A 181 2.77 -18.78 -10.41
CA LYS A 181 3.71 -19.60 -9.64
C LYS A 181 4.07 -20.95 -10.27
N ARG A 182 3.19 -21.52 -11.11
CA ARG A 182 3.38 -22.85 -11.67
C ARG A 182 4.52 -22.93 -12.70
N GLU A 183 4.68 -21.88 -13.49
CA GLU A 183 5.65 -21.84 -14.61
C GLU A 183 6.67 -20.72 -14.42
N ASN A 184 6.59 -20.04 -13.30
CA ASN A 184 7.46 -18.91 -12.92
C ASN A 184 7.45 -17.75 -13.92
N ASP A 185 6.23 -17.42 -14.43
CA ASP A 185 5.97 -16.35 -15.40
C ASP A 185 5.34 -15.12 -14.73
#